data_903c203813ff82d5268a5eec972aad38
#
_entry.id   903c203813ff82d5268a5eec972aad38
#
_cell.length_a   1.000
_cell.length_b   1.000
_cell.length_c   1.000
_cell.angle_alpha   90.00
_cell.angle_beta   90.00
_cell.angle_gamma   90.00
#
_symmetry.space_group_name_H-M   'P 1'
#
loop_
_entity.id
_entity.type
_entity.pdbx_description
1 polymer ?
#
loop_
_entity_poly.entity_id
_entity_poly.type
_entity_poly.pdbx_seq_one_letter_code
_entity_poly.pdbx_strand_id
1 'polypeptide(L)'
;MEYERLKAYARLDGFTEGRAQGLAQGRAEGLEEGRAQGQAKGQAEANLRNAIIAVKEFNQTPEIVAEKFSVSLVELQKALAE
;
A
#
# COMPACT_ATOMS: atom_id res chain seq x y z
N MET A 1 -42.44 -32.49 -1.61
CA MET A 1 -42.29 -31.50 -0.54
C MET A 1 -40.91 -31.51 0.08
N GLU A 2 -40.39 -32.65 0.49
CA GLU A 2 -39.04 -32.76 1.04
C GLU A 2 -37.97 -32.37 0.01
N TYR A 3 -38.19 -32.74 -1.25
CA TYR A 3 -37.28 -32.43 -2.33
C TYR A 3 -37.11 -30.88 -2.55
N GLU A 4 -38.21 -30.16 -2.42
CA GLU A 4 -38.21 -28.72 -2.59
C GLU A 4 -37.48 -28.02 -1.45
N ARG A 5 -37.63 -28.53 -0.22
CA ARG A 5 -36.88 -27.99 0.93
C ARG A 5 -35.38 -28.21 0.79
N LEU A 6 -34.96 -29.39 0.35
CA LEU A 6 -33.55 -29.69 0.12
C LEU A 6 -32.97 -28.76 -0.96
N LYS A 7 -33.75 -28.48 -1.99
CA LYS A 7 -33.32 -27.59 -3.07
C LYS A 7 -33.16 -26.17 -2.58
N ALA A 8 -34.07 -25.71 -1.70
CA ALA A 8 -33.98 -24.37 -1.10
C ALA A 8 -32.76 -24.25 -0.18
N TYR A 9 -32.48 -25.26 0.62
CA TYR A 9 -31.29 -25.27 1.50
C TYR A 9 -30.01 -25.27 0.69
N ALA A 10 -29.93 -26.01 -0.39
CA ALA A 10 -28.77 -26.06 -1.25
C ALA A 10 -28.47 -24.68 -1.87
N ARG A 11 -29.53 -23.97 -2.27
CA ARG A 11 -29.37 -22.58 -2.80
C ARG A 11 -28.86 -21.61 -1.75
N LEU A 12 -29.41 -21.69 -0.53
CA LEU A 12 -28.99 -20.85 0.60
C LEU A 12 -27.54 -21.09 0.95
N ASP A 13 -27.13 -22.35 1.02
CA ASP A 13 -25.74 -22.70 1.33
C ASP A 13 -24.79 -22.17 0.26
N GLY A 14 -25.13 -22.34 -1.02
CA GLY A 14 -24.34 -21.85 -2.13
C GLY A 14 -24.20 -20.33 -2.12
N PHE A 15 -25.29 -19.62 -1.83
CA PHE A 15 -25.26 -18.16 -1.71
C PHE A 15 -24.39 -17.70 -0.55
N THR A 16 -24.52 -18.34 0.61
CA THR A 16 -23.75 -18.02 1.81
C THR A 16 -22.27 -18.28 1.60
N GLU A 17 -21.91 -19.39 0.97
CA GLU A 17 -20.51 -19.71 0.64
C GLU A 17 -19.94 -18.71 -0.33
N GLY A 18 -20.67 -18.36 -1.38
CA GLY A 18 -20.23 -17.39 -2.36
C GLY A 18 -19.96 -16.03 -1.74
N ARG A 19 -20.85 -15.61 -0.84
CA ARG A 19 -20.69 -14.34 -0.13
C ARG A 19 -19.50 -14.37 0.82
N ALA A 20 -19.31 -15.47 1.55
CA ALA A 20 -18.19 -15.63 2.46
C ALA A 20 -16.85 -15.63 1.70
N GLN A 21 -16.78 -16.29 0.55
CA GLN A 21 -15.60 -16.31 -0.29
C GLN A 21 -15.29 -14.92 -0.84
N GLY A 22 -16.33 -14.21 -1.28
CA GLY A 22 -16.18 -12.85 -1.79
C GLY A 22 -15.65 -11.88 -0.73
N LEU A 23 -16.17 -11.98 0.50
CA LEU A 23 -15.69 -11.15 1.62
C LEU A 23 -14.26 -11.49 1.99
N ALA A 24 -13.90 -12.77 2.04
CA ALA A 24 -12.55 -13.21 2.36
C ALA A 24 -11.56 -12.71 1.30
N GLN A 25 -11.93 -12.84 0.03
CA GLN A 25 -11.11 -12.37 -1.08
C GLN A 25 -10.92 -10.86 -1.04
N GLY A 26 -12.00 -10.11 -0.80
CA GLY A 26 -11.94 -8.66 -0.69
C GLY A 26 -11.06 -8.20 0.46
N ARG A 27 -11.13 -8.87 1.61
CA ARG A 27 -10.26 -8.56 2.75
C ARG A 27 -8.80 -8.85 2.45
N ALA A 28 -8.52 -9.98 1.79
CA ALA A 28 -7.15 -10.34 1.43
C ALA A 28 -6.56 -9.33 0.44
N GLU A 29 -7.34 -8.92 -0.56
CA GLU A 29 -6.92 -7.92 -1.53
C GLU A 29 -6.68 -6.57 -0.87
N GLY A 30 -7.58 -6.16 0.03
CA GLY A 30 -7.44 -4.90 0.76
C GLY A 30 -6.21 -4.87 1.65
N LEU A 31 -5.92 -5.96 2.36
CA LEU A 31 -4.72 -6.08 3.19
C LEU A 31 -3.45 -6.03 2.36
N GLU A 32 -3.42 -6.74 1.22
CA GLU A 32 -2.27 -6.75 0.34
C GLU A 32 -2.02 -5.37 -0.26
N GLU A 33 -3.07 -4.70 -0.71
CA GLU A 33 -2.98 -3.34 -1.25
C GLU A 33 -2.50 -2.36 -0.19
N GLY A 34 -3.06 -2.42 1.02
CA GLY A 34 -2.65 -1.57 2.13
C GLY A 34 -1.19 -1.80 2.53
N ARG A 35 -0.75 -3.06 2.53
CA ARG A 35 0.65 -3.40 2.83
C ARG A 35 1.59 -2.84 1.77
N ALA A 36 1.22 -2.99 0.50
CA ALA A 36 2.02 -2.47 -0.61
C ALA A 36 2.14 -0.95 -0.56
N GLN A 37 1.03 -0.26 -0.30
CA GLN A 37 1.03 1.20 -0.16
C GLN A 37 1.85 1.64 1.04
N GLY A 38 1.74 0.94 2.16
CA GLY A 38 2.51 1.24 3.36
C GLY A 38 4.00 1.07 3.16
N GLN A 39 4.41 0.01 2.46
CA GLN A 39 5.82 -0.22 2.15
C GLN A 39 6.36 0.86 1.21
N ALA A 40 5.60 1.22 0.18
CA ALA A 40 6.01 2.27 -0.75
C ALA A 40 6.17 3.61 -0.05
N LYS A 41 5.23 3.95 0.83
CA LYS A 41 5.27 5.19 1.60
C LYS A 41 6.45 5.21 2.56
N GLY A 42 6.68 4.11 3.28
CA GLY A 42 7.80 3.97 4.20
C GLY A 42 9.14 4.09 3.50
N GLN A 43 9.26 3.49 2.32
CA GLN A 43 10.48 3.57 1.53
C GLN A 43 10.73 5.00 1.02
N ALA A 44 9.67 5.67 0.58
CA ALA A 44 9.77 7.06 0.14
C ALA A 44 10.20 7.98 1.29
N GLU A 45 9.66 7.78 2.48
CA GLU A 45 10.05 8.56 3.66
C GLU A 45 11.50 8.30 4.05
N ALA A 46 11.95 7.05 3.98
CA ALA A 46 13.33 6.69 4.26
C ALA A 46 14.28 7.30 3.23
N ASN A 47 13.92 7.26 1.95
CA ASN A 47 14.71 7.87 0.89
C ASN A 47 14.84 9.38 1.10
N LEU A 48 13.76 10.04 1.46
CA LEU A 48 13.79 11.48 1.74
C LEU A 48 14.68 11.80 2.93
N ARG A 49 14.60 11.04 4.00
CA ARG A 49 15.42 11.20 5.18
C ARG A 49 16.91 11.05 4.85
N ASN A 50 17.24 10.01 4.09
CA ASN A 50 18.62 9.76 3.66
C ASN A 50 19.12 10.87 2.73
N ALA A 51 18.26 11.39 1.87
CA ALA A 51 18.60 12.51 0.99
C ALA A 51 18.91 13.76 1.80
N ILE A 52 18.13 14.06 2.84
CA ILE A 52 18.36 15.21 3.72
C ILE A 52 19.72 15.09 4.41
N ILE A 53 20.04 13.91 4.92
CA ILE A 53 21.32 13.63 5.57
C ILE A 53 22.47 13.86 4.59
N ALA A 54 22.33 13.36 3.36
CA ALA A 54 23.37 13.51 2.34
C ALA A 54 23.66 14.98 2.03
N VAL A 55 22.62 15.80 1.97
CA VAL A 55 22.79 17.24 1.72
C VAL A 55 23.40 17.94 2.92
N LYS A 56 22.86 17.70 4.12
CA LYS A 56 23.28 18.44 5.32
C LYS A 56 24.63 18.00 5.86
N GLU A 57 24.88 16.69 5.91
CA GLU A 57 26.11 16.16 6.53
C GLU A 57 27.25 15.98 5.55
N PHE A 58 26.92 15.62 4.30
CA PHE A 58 27.94 15.33 3.29
C PHE A 58 28.07 16.44 2.25
N ASN A 59 27.37 17.54 2.41
CA ASN A 59 27.42 18.73 1.52
C ASN A 59 27.19 18.39 0.05
N GLN A 60 26.34 17.41 -0.23
CA GLN A 60 26.01 17.05 -1.60
C GLN A 60 24.96 18.00 -2.17
N THR A 61 25.01 18.16 -3.50
CA THR A 61 24.07 19.02 -4.20
C THR A 61 22.66 18.43 -4.17
N PRO A 62 21.62 19.19 -3.78
CA PRO A 62 20.26 18.67 -3.71
C PRO A 62 19.77 18.05 -5.03
N GLU A 63 20.11 18.61 -6.17
CA GLU A 63 19.70 18.09 -7.47
C GLU A 63 20.25 16.70 -7.72
N ILE A 64 21.51 16.47 -7.39
CA ILE A 64 22.18 15.18 -7.54
C ILE A 64 21.59 14.17 -6.56
N VAL A 65 21.37 14.58 -5.31
CA VAL A 65 20.82 13.73 -4.27
C VAL A 65 19.39 13.30 -4.60
N ALA A 66 18.58 14.24 -5.08
CA ALA A 66 17.20 13.93 -5.47
C ALA A 66 17.14 12.84 -6.53
N GLU A 67 18.03 12.92 -7.52
CA GLU A 67 18.11 11.92 -8.57
C GLU A 67 18.63 10.58 -8.04
N LYS A 68 19.68 10.63 -7.22
CA LYS A 68 20.35 9.44 -6.69
C LYS A 68 19.47 8.62 -5.76
N PHE A 69 18.69 9.30 -4.92
CA PHE A 69 17.80 8.64 -3.95
C PHE A 69 16.36 8.52 -4.44
N SER A 70 16.08 8.88 -5.68
CA SER A 70 14.74 8.83 -6.27
C SER A 70 13.72 9.62 -5.46
N VAL A 71 14.10 10.81 -5.05
CA VAL A 71 13.26 11.73 -4.27
C VAL A 71 12.90 12.94 -5.14
N SER A 72 11.70 13.49 -4.93
CA SER A 72 11.29 14.71 -5.60
C SER A 72 12.16 15.88 -5.13
N LEU A 73 12.74 16.63 -6.08
CA LEU A 73 13.55 17.79 -5.75
C LEU A 73 12.75 18.83 -4.97
N VAL A 74 11.48 19.01 -5.34
CA VAL A 74 10.59 19.95 -4.65
C VAL A 74 10.39 19.57 -3.19
N GLU A 75 10.13 18.29 -2.93
CA GLU A 75 9.97 17.78 -1.58
C GLU A 75 11.26 17.90 -0.77
N LEU A 76 12.40 17.60 -1.40
CA LEU A 76 13.69 17.70 -0.76
C LEU A 76 14.01 19.14 -0.38
N GLN A 77 13.80 20.08 -1.29
CA GLN A 77 14.03 21.52 -1.03
C GLN A 77 13.11 22.03 0.07
N LYS A 78 11.86 21.57 0.08
CA LYS A 78 10.89 21.94 1.10
C LYS A 78 11.32 21.44 2.48
N ALA A 79 11.78 20.22 2.55
CA ALA A 79 12.27 19.62 3.80
C ALA A 79 13.54 20.30 4.29
N LEU A 80 14.43 20.69 3.38
CA LEU A 80 15.67 21.40 3.73
C LEU A 80 15.41 22.83 4.24
N ALA A 81 14.30 23.43 3.80
CA ALA A 81 13.91 24.77 4.22
C ALA A 81 13.33 24.80 5.65
N GLU A 82 12.84 23.67 6.11
CA GLU A 82 12.35 23.52 7.49
C GLU A 82 13.52 23.27 8.43
#